data_b403d73a29cc231bef3d394b26c9125b
#
_entry.id   b403d73a29cc231bef3d394b26c9125b
#
_cell.length_a   1.000
_cell.length_b   1.000
_cell.length_c   1.000
_cell.angle_alpha   90.00
_cell.angle_beta   90.00
_cell.angle_gamma   90.00
#
_symmetry.space_group_name_H-M   'P 1'
#
loop_
_entity.id
_entity.type
_entity.pdbx_description
1 polymer ?
#
loop_
_entity_poly.entity_id
_entity_poly.type
_entity_poly.pdbx_seq_one_letter_code
_entity_poly.pdbx_strand_id
1 'polypeptide(L)'
;MHIFFYDKTFEGLLTAIFDAYTHRTFPDRLLRVGEPAPLFADETYTVVTDTARAERVRLGLMRKLPAEATTLILRAWLSEQPAVDELLFRYIRKALDAPESIATNFADPDVLEVRNLALKVSREAHKLKQFVRFSKTADGLYVAPIRPVYNALPLAVPHFTDRFADQPWVIYDLCRRYGYHYDLHTTREVTLADDAALRSRLDPDLLATDEQRFQDLWRTYFRSLTIRERLNPRKQRQDMPVRFWPHLTEMQPEDL
;
A
#
# COMPACT_ATOMS: atom_id res chain seq x y z
N MET A 1 2.55 -10.62 -30.77
CA MET A 1 2.43 -10.16 -29.36
C MET A 1 2.32 -8.65 -29.37
N HIS A 2 1.18 -8.12 -28.87
CA HIS A 2 0.91 -6.70 -28.74
C HIS A 2 1.38 -6.22 -27.37
N ILE A 3 2.10 -5.10 -27.31
CA ILE A 3 2.64 -4.56 -26.07
C ILE A 3 2.15 -3.13 -25.89
N PHE A 4 1.59 -2.84 -24.73
CA PHE A 4 1.27 -1.48 -24.34
C PHE A 4 2.29 -1.00 -23.32
N PHE A 5 2.88 0.17 -23.57
CA PHE A 5 3.70 0.90 -22.62
C PHE A 5 2.88 1.96 -21.93
N TYR A 6 3.01 2.10 -20.62
CA TYR A 6 2.32 3.12 -19.85
C TYR A 6 3.16 3.57 -18.65
N ASP A 7 2.73 4.58 -17.92
CA ASP A 7 3.49 5.23 -16.85
C ASP A 7 3.46 4.48 -15.49
N LYS A 8 2.85 3.30 -15.44
CA LYS A 8 2.64 2.50 -14.22
C LYS A 8 1.82 3.23 -13.15
N THR A 9 0.97 4.18 -13.55
CA THR A 9 -0.07 4.73 -12.68
C THR A 9 -1.37 3.94 -12.79
N PHE A 10 -2.24 4.04 -11.80
CA PHE A 10 -3.55 3.37 -11.85
C PHE A 10 -4.43 3.99 -12.95
N GLU A 11 -4.40 5.30 -13.10
CA GLU A 11 -5.06 6.03 -14.17
C GLU A 11 -4.52 5.65 -15.55
N GLY A 12 -3.20 5.41 -15.65
CA GLY A 12 -2.56 4.90 -16.85
C GLY A 12 -3.05 3.50 -17.24
N LEU A 13 -3.22 2.60 -16.27
CA LEU A 13 -3.79 1.28 -16.50
C LEU A 13 -5.24 1.39 -17.01
N LEU A 14 -6.08 2.23 -16.39
CA LEU A 14 -7.45 2.44 -16.84
C LEU A 14 -7.50 3.09 -18.23
N THR A 15 -6.58 4.01 -18.51
CA THR A 15 -6.44 4.60 -19.86
C THR A 15 -6.04 3.54 -20.90
N ALA A 16 -5.11 2.64 -20.56
CA ALA A 16 -4.72 1.53 -21.43
C ALA A 16 -5.92 0.62 -21.78
N ILE A 17 -6.81 0.38 -20.82
CA ILE A 17 -8.05 -0.36 -21.06
C ILE A 17 -8.96 0.41 -22.03
N PHE A 18 -9.18 1.71 -21.80
CA PHE A 18 -9.96 2.54 -22.72
C PHE A 18 -9.42 2.51 -24.15
N ASP A 19 -8.11 2.68 -24.30
CA ASP A 19 -7.44 2.69 -25.61
C ASP A 19 -7.54 1.32 -26.28
N ALA A 20 -7.41 0.22 -25.53
CA ALA A 20 -7.56 -1.13 -26.07
C ALA A 20 -8.93 -1.36 -26.71
N TYR A 21 -10.01 -0.88 -26.07
CA TYR A 21 -11.35 -0.94 -26.65
C TYR A 21 -11.52 0.01 -27.85
N THR A 22 -10.92 1.19 -27.80
CA THR A 22 -11.01 2.18 -28.89
C THR A 22 -10.31 1.68 -30.15
N HIS A 23 -9.12 1.10 -30.00
CA HIS A 23 -8.32 0.57 -31.10
C HIS A 23 -8.68 -0.89 -31.46
N ARG A 24 -9.52 -1.55 -30.65
CA ARG A 24 -9.86 -2.97 -30.78
C ARG A 24 -8.62 -3.88 -30.75
N THR A 25 -7.58 -3.44 -30.07
CA THR A 25 -6.31 -4.15 -29.91
C THR A 25 -6.05 -4.34 -28.42
N PHE A 26 -5.96 -5.60 -27.99
CA PHE A 26 -5.74 -5.94 -26.58
C PHE A 26 -4.29 -6.37 -26.37
N PRO A 27 -3.57 -5.78 -25.40
CA PRO A 27 -2.18 -6.13 -25.17
C PRO A 27 -2.02 -7.52 -24.56
N ASP A 28 -0.98 -8.22 -24.99
CA ASP A 28 -0.49 -9.44 -24.34
C ASP A 28 0.38 -9.11 -23.11
N ARG A 29 1.06 -7.96 -23.14
CA ARG A 29 1.91 -7.46 -22.07
C ARG A 29 1.72 -5.96 -21.85
N LEU A 30 1.82 -5.57 -20.56
CA LEU A 30 1.84 -4.19 -20.10
C LEU A 30 3.20 -3.87 -19.49
N LEU A 31 3.94 -2.98 -20.13
CA LEU A 31 5.29 -2.59 -19.73
C LEU A 31 5.34 -1.11 -19.31
N ARG A 32 6.33 -0.76 -18.51
CA ARG A 32 6.60 0.63 -18.17
C ARG A 32 7.22 1.36 -19.37
N VAL A 33 6.85 2.60 -19.59
CA VAL A 33 7.54 3.48 -20.55
C VAL A 33 9.05 3.51 -20.21
N GLY A 34 9.88 3.19 -21.21
CA GLY A 34 11.33 3.08 -21.06
C GLY A 34 11.85 1.67 -20.76
N GLU A 35 11.00 0.69 -20.48
CA GLU A 35 11.41 -0.72 -20.47
C GLU A 35 11.66 -1.24 -21.88
N PRO A 36 12.63 -2.17 -22.08
CA PRO A 36 12.89 -2.74 -23.40
C PRO A 36 11.71 -3.61 -23.88
N ALA A 37 11.30 -3.41 -25.12
CA ALA A 37 10.34 -4.31 -25.74
C ALA A 37 10.95 -5.71 -25.93
N PRO A 38 10.19 -6.81 -25.71
CA PRO A 38 10.62 -8.14 -26.08
C PRO A 38 10.94 -8.25 -27.58
N LEU A 39 11.91 -9.09 -27.94
CA LEU A 39 12.41 -9.25 -29.33
C LEU A 39 11.33 -9.66 -30.36
N PHE A 40 10.24 -10.28 -29.90
CA PHE A 40 9.15 -10.78 -30.75
C PHE A 40 7.86 -9.96 -30.56
N ALA A 41 7.98 -8.64 -30.33
CA ALA A 41 6.84 -7.73 -30.34
C ALA A 41 6.41 -7.46 -31.80
N ASP A 42 5.15 -7.77 -32.14
CA ASP A 42 4.60 -7.45 -33.45
C ASP A 42 4.22 -5.99 -33.55
N GLU A 43 3.56 -5.47 -32.51
CA GLU A 43 3.13 -4.08 -32.40
C GLU A 43 3.33 -3.55 -31.00
N THR A 44 3.72 -2.30 -30.92
CA THR A 44 3.87 -1.57 -29.65
C THR A 44 3.01 -0.31 -29.66
N TYR A 45 2.34 -0.03 -28.55
CA TYR A 45 1.55 1.18 -28.37
C TYR A 45 1.93 1.86 -27.06
N THR A 46 2.15 3.17 -27.09
CA THR A 46 2.42 3.95 -25.88
C THR A 46 1.15 4.68 -25.45
N VAL A 47 0.66 4.31 -24.28
CA VAL A 47 -0.50 4.94 -23.65
C VAL A 47 -0.09 6.26 -23.03
N VAL A 48 -0.81 7.32 -23.40
CA VAL A 48 -0.71 8.63 -22.74
C VAL A 48 -1.84 8.72 -21.74
N THR A 49 -1.50 8.78 -20.46
CA THR A 49 -2.48 8.81 -19.36
C THR A 49 -3.43 9.98 -19.51
N ASP A 50 -4.73 9.69 -19.51
CA ASP A 50 -5.82 10.64 -19.67
C ASP A 50 -6.88 10.40 -18.59
N THR A 51 -7.03 11.35 -17.68
CA THR A 51 -7.94 11.27 -16.55
C THR A 51 -9.40 11.08 -16.98
N ALA A 52 -9.83 11.70 -18.07
CA ALA A 52 -11.21 11.59 -18.56
C ALA A 52 -11.50 10.18 -19.10
N ARG A 53 -10.54 9.58 -19.82
CA ARG A 53 -10.64 8.18 -20.30
C ARG A 53 -10.63 7.19 -19.14
N ALA A 54 -9.70 7.36 -18.21
CA ALA A 54 -9.63 6.55 -16.99
C ALA A 54 -10.95 6.59 -16.19
N GLU A 55 -11.52 7.78 -16.02
CA GLU A 55 -12.79 7.97 -15.33
C GLU A 55 -13.96 7.28 -16.05
N ARG A 56 -14.00 7.28 -17.38
CA ARG A 56 -15.02 6.54 -18.13
C ARG A 56 -14.96 5.04 -17.87
N VAL A 57 -13.76 4.46 -17.80
CA VAL A 57 -13.58 3.04 -17.45
C VAL A 57 -14.03 2.80 -16.01
N ARG A 58 -13.63 3.65 -15.06
CA ARG A 58 -14.04 3.57 -13.66
C ARG A 58 -15.58 3.59 -13.51
N LEU A 59 -16.25 4.51 -14.18
CA LEU A 59 -17.72 4.58 -14.18
C LEU A 59 -18.35 3.35 -14.84
N GLY A 60 -17.75 2.81 -15.90
CA GLY A 60 -18.16 1.55 -16.51
C GLY A 60 -18.11 0.38 -15.54
N LEU A 61 -17.01 0.27 -14.80
CA LEU A 61 -16.85 -0.76 -13.76
C LEU A 61 -17.87 -0.63 -12.62
N MET A 62 -18.14 0.59 -12.15
CA MET A 62 -19.13 0.84 -11.09
C MET A 62 -20.56 0.46 -11.49
N ARG A 63 -20.87 0.43 -12.79
CA ARG A 63 -22.17 -0.06 -13.30
C ARG A 63 -22.25 -1.58 -13.38
N LYS A 64 -21.12 -2.24 -13.54
CA LYS A 64 -21.00 -3.69 -13.75
C LYS A 64 -20.68 -4.48 -12.47
N LEU A 65 -19.99 -3.85 -11.55
CA LEU A 65 -19.49 -4.48 -10.33
C LEU A 65 -20.08 -3.81 -9.08
N PRO A 66 -20.35 -4.57 -8.01
CA PRO A 66 -20.64 -4.00 -6.69
C PRO A 66 -19.46 -3.13 -6.19
N ALA A 67 -19.75 -2.16 -5.33
CA ALA A 67 -18.77 -1.22 -4.79
C ALA A 67 -17.58 -1.93 -4.12
N GLU A 68 -17.84 -3.03 -3.40
CA GLU A 68 -16.80 -3.85 -2.78
C GLU A 68 -15.83 -4.44 -3.82
N ALA A 69 -16.36 -4.96 -4.93
CA ALA A 69 -15.54 -5.54 -6.00
C ALA A 69 -14.71 -4.48 -6.73
N THR A 70 -15.26 -3.29 -6.93
CA THR A 70 -14.49 -2.16 -7.49
C THR A 70 -13.34 -1.76 -6.57
N THR A 71 -13.56 -1.76 -5.25
CA THR A 71 -12.51 -1.48 -4.25
C THR A 71 -11.41 -2.55 -4.26
N LEU A 72 -11.74 -3.82 -4.56
CA LEU A 72 -10.73 -4.89 -4.66
C LEU A 72 -9.72 -4.65 -5.78
N ILE A 73 -10.13 -4.02 -6.89
CA ILE A 73 -9.23 -3.69 -8.00
C ILE A 73 -8.10 -2.77 -7.53
N LEU A 74 -8.44 -1.66 -6.85
CA LEU A 74 -7.45 -0.74 -6.32
C LEU A 74 -6.56 -1.41 -5.27
N ARG A 75 -7.14 -2.22 -4.37
CA ARG A 75 -6.35 -2.95 -3.37
C ARG A 75 -5.41 -3.97 -4.01
N ALA A 76 -5.84 -4.69 -5.03
CA ALA A 76 -4.97 -5.61 -5.75
C ALA A 76 -3.84 -4.86 -6.47
N TRP A 77 -4.13 -3.70 -7.07
CA TRP A 77 -3.13 -2.79 -7.64
C TRP A 77 -2.03 -2.43 -6.62
N LEU A 78 -2.42 -2.05 -5.42
CA LEU A 78 -1.50 -1.71 -4.32
C LEU A 78 -0.66 -2.91 -3.83
N SER A 79 -0.88 -4.12 -4.35
CA SER A 79 0.00 -5.26 -4.06
C SER A 79 1.38 -5.13 -4.71
N GLU A 80 1.48 -4.37 -5.82
CA GLU A 80 2.69 -4.18 -6.61
C GLU A 80 3.39 -5.49 -6.99
N GLN A 81 2.60 -6.58 -7.09
CA GLN A 81 3.15 -7.88 -7.46
C GLN A 81 3.50 -7.91 -8.95
N PRO A 82 4.53 -8.68 -9.35
CA PRO A 82 4.81 -8.90 -10.75
C PRO A 82 3.57 -9.34 -11.52
N ALA A 83 3.35 -8.78 -12.70
CA ALA A 83 2.20 -9.06 -13.57
C ALA A 83 0.81 -8.72 -12.99
N VAL A 84 0.73 -7.93 -11.91
CA VAL A 84 -0.57 -7.47 -11.38
C VAL A 84 -1.31 -6.61 -12.42
N ASP A 85 -0.60 -5.90 -13.25
CA ASP A 85 -1.15 -5.05 -14.31
C ASP A 85 -1.92 -5.88 -15.34
N GLU A 86 -1.28 -6.96 -15.84
CA GLU A 86 -1.92 -7.87 -16.80
C GLU A 86 -3.09 -8.62 -16.16
N LEU A 87 -2.97 -9.01 -14.89
CA LEU A 87 -4.06 -9.62 -14.15
C LEU A 87 -5.26 -8.67 -14.06
N LEU A 88 -5.03 -7.43 -13.66
CA LEU A 88 -6.08 -6.42 -13.53
C LEU A 88 -6.67 -6.05 -14.89
N PHE A 89 -5.84 -5.95 -15.93
CA PHE A 89 -6.31 -5.71 -17.28
C PHE A 89 -7.29 -6.80 -17.73
N ARG A 90 -6.93 -8.09 -17.55
CA ARG A 90 -7.80 -9.22 -17.89
C ARG A 90 -9.08 -9.22 -17.05
N TYR A 91 -8.96 -8.99 -15.74
CA TYR A 91 -10.11 -8.93 -14.83
C TYR A 91 -11.10 -7.82 -15.23
N ILE A 92 -10.59 -6.61 -15.47
CA ILE A 92 -11.41 -5.45 -15.84
C ILE A 92 -12.08 -5.68 -17.19
N ARG A 93 -11.34 -6.21 -18.18
CA ARG A 93 -11.89 -6.57 -19.47
C ARG A 93 -13.04 -7.58 -19.33
N LYS A 94 -12.83 -8.68 -18.58
CA LYS A 94 -13.89 -9.66 -18.30
C LYS A 94 -15.09 -9.02 -17.65
N ALA A 95 -14.90 -8.12 -16.68
CA ALA A 95 -15.97 -7.43 -15.98
C ALA A 95 -16.78 -6.51 -16.91
N LEU A 96 -16.15 -5.84 -17.85
CA LEU A 96 -16.80 -4.96 -18.81
C LEU A 96 -17.55 -5.74 -19.89
N ASP A 97 -16.98 -6.85 -20.37
CA ASP A 97 -17.54 -7.68 -21.45
C ASP A 97 -18.68 -8.58 -20.96
N ALA A 98 -18.67 -8.98 -19.69
CA ALA A 98 -19.68 -9.87 -19.15
C ALA A 98 -21.09 -9.23 -19.12
N PRO A 99 -22.14 -9.99 -19.42
CA PRO A 99 -23.54 -9.51 -19.31
C PRO A 99 -23.91 -9.26 -17.84
N GLU A 100 -23.41 -10.06 -16.92
CA GLU A 100 -23.65 -10.00 -15.48
C GLU A 100 -22.35 -9.80 -14.70
N SER A 101 -22.50 -9.44 -13.40
CA SER A 101 -21.33 -9.23 -12.54
C SER A 101 -20.53 -10.52 -12.33
N ILE A 102 -19.22 -10.45 -12.56
CA ILE A 102 -18.29 -11.55 -12.32
C ILE A 102 -17.76 -11.60 -10.88
N ALA A 103 -18.13 -10.66 -10.02
CA ALA A 103 -17.51 -10.41 -8.72
C ALA A 103 -17.49 -11.63 -7.78
N THR A 104 -18.44 -12.56 -7.94
CA THR A 104 -18.56 -13.78 -7.12
C THR A 104 -18.20 -15.06 -7.87
N ASN A 105 -17.73 -14.95 -9.12
CA ASN A 105 -17.32 -16.10 -9.92
C ASN A 105 -15.90 -16.57 -9.52
N PHE A 106 -15.76 -17.16 -8.35
CA PHE A 106 -14.45 -17.65 -7.84
C PHE A 106 -13.91 -18.89 -8.56
N ALA A 107 -14.66 -19.44 -9.51
CA ALA A 107 -14.14 -20.46 -10.44
C ALA A 107 -13.22 -19.86 -11.51
N ASP A 108 -13.35 -18.56 -11.79
CA ASP A 108 -12.42 -17.83 -12.66
C ASP A 108 -11.13 -17.50 -11.89
N PRO A 109 -9.95 -17.93 -12.41
CA PRO A 109 -8.67 -17.73 -11.72
C PRO A 109 -8.30 -16.26 -11.56
N ASP A 110 -8.64 -15.36 -12.51
CA ASP A 110 -8.34 -13.95 -12.39
C ASP A 110 -9.18 -13.29 -11.29
N VAL A 111 -10.47 -13.66 -11.16
CA VAL A 111 -11.36 -13.18 -10.09
C VAL A 111 -10.85 -13.61 -8.72
N LEU A 112 -10.46 -14.87 -8.60
CA LEU A 112 -9.93 -15.42 -7.35
C LEU A 112 -8.62 -14.74 -6.96
N GLU A 113 -7.69 -14.54 -7.91
CA GLU A 113 -6.38 -13.95 -7.64
C GLU A 113 -6.48 -12.46 -7.29
N VAL A 114 -7.30 -11.66 -7.99
CA VAL A 114 -7.58 -10.25 -7.62
C VAL A 114 -8.09 -10.16 -6.19
N ARG A 115 -9.05 -11.03 -5.81
CA ARG A 115 -9.56 -11.09 -4.43
C ARG A 115 -8.46 -11.44 -3.43
N ASN A 116 -7.62 -12.44 -3.73
CA ASN A 116 -6.55 -12.88 -2.85
C ASN A 116 -5.50 -11.78 -2.62
N LEU A 117 -5.09 -11.08 -3.68
CA LEU A 117 -4.15 -9.95 -3.58
C LEU A 117 -4.76 -8.81 -2.75
N ALA A 118 -6.01 -8.44 -3.03
CA ALA A 118 -6.72 -7.41 -2.28
C ALA A 118 -6.82 -7.74 -0.78
N LEU A 119 -7.06 -9.01 -0.42
CA LEU A 119 -7.08 -9.47 0.96
C LEU A 119 -5.71 -9.40 1.63
N LYS A 120 -4.62 -9.74 0.91
CA LYS A 120 -3.25 -9.62 1.43
C LYS A 120 -2.92 -8.16 1.75
N VAL A 121 -3.22 -7.23 0.84
CA VAL A 121 -3.02 -5.78 1.04
C VAL A 121 -3.89 -5.24 2.19
N SER A 122 -5.15 -5.66 2.27
CA SER A 122 -6.04 -5.25 3.36
C SER A 122 -5.55 -5.71 4.73
N ARG A 123 -5.02 -6.95 4.82
CA ARG A 123 -4.40 -7.47 6.05
C ARG A 123 -3.14 -6.70 6.43
N GLU A 124 -2.35 -6.29 5.44
CA GLU A 124 -1.17 -5.45 5.69
C GLU A 124 -1.56 -4.07 6.21
N ALA A 125 -2.55 -3.41 5.61
CA ALA A 125 -3.10 -2.15 6.12
C ALA A 125 -3.62 -2.27 7.56
N HIS A 126 -4.28 -3.39 7.88
CA HIS A 126 -4.72 -3.68 9.24
C HIS A 126 -3.55 -3.81 10.22
N LYS A 127 -2.47 -4.48 9.82
CA LYS A 127 -1.25 -4.57 10.63
C LYS A 127 -0.58 -3.22 10.85
N LEU A 128 -0.55 -2.34 9.85
CA LEU A 128 -0.05 -0.97 10.03
C LEU A 128 -0.83 -0.25 11.13
N LYS A 129 -2.15 -0.34 11.15
CA LYS A 129 -2.99 0.27 12.20
C LYS A 129 -2.70 -0.26 13.60
N GLN A 130 -2.24 -1.52 13.71
CA GLN A 130 -1.92 -2.15 14.99
C GLN A 130 -0.50 -1.86 15.46
N PHE A 131 0.47 -1.78 14.55
CA PHE A 131 1.89 -1.86 14.87
C PHE A 131 2.69 -0.59 14.55
N VAL A 132 2.10 0.45 13.97
CA VAL A 132 2.78 1.74 13.86
C VAL A 132 2.99 2.34 15.25
N ARG A 133 4.21 2.77 15.54
CA ARG A 133 4.59 3.51 16.74
C ARG A 133 5.21 4.82 16.33
N PHE A 134 4.75 5.89 16.93
CA PHE A 134 5.30 7.21 16.74
C PHE A 134 6.35 7.51 17.79
N SER A 135 7.41 8.20 17.38
CA SER A 135 8.36 8.86 18.27
C SER A 135 8.25 10.36 18.11
N LYS A 136 8.20 11.09 19.20
CA LYS A 136 8.11 12.54 19.21
C LYS A 136 9.48 13.17 19.01
N THR A 137 9.62 14.05 18.03
CA THR A 137 10.84 14.80 17.77
C THR A 137 10.89 16.10 18.58
N ALA A 138 12.06 16.71 18.70
CA ALA A 138 12.29 17.91 19.50
C ALA A 138 11.43 19.12 19.06
N ASP A 139 11.07 19.19 17.79
CA ASP A 139 10.17 20.17 17.21
C ASP A 139 8.67 19.86 17.38
N GLY A 140 8.36 18.74 18.05
CA GLY A 140 6.99 18.33 18.36
C GLY A 140 6.28 17.52 17.27
N LEU A 141 6.97 17.14 16.20
CA LEU A 141 6.42 16.27 15.16
C LEU A 141 6.49 14.79 15.62
N TYR A 142 5.44 14.02 15.35
CA TYR A 142 5.40 12.58 15.61
C TYR A 142 5.78 11.81 14.34
N VAL A 143 6.85 11.03 14.40
CA VAL A 143 7.43 10.35 13.23
C VAL A 143 7.35 8.83 13.40
N ALA A 144 6.88 8.14 12.36
CA ALA A 144 6.78 6.68 12.33
C ALA A 144 7.33 6.12 11.02
N PRO A 145 8.55 5.58 11.00
CA PRO A 145 9.06 4.82 9.86
C PRO A 145 8.41 3.43 9.81
N ILE A 146 8.09 2.97 8.59
CA ILE A 146 7.48 1.66 8.35
C ILE A 146 8.15 0.94 7.18
N ARG A 147 8.00 -0.40 7.14
CA ARG A 147 8.46 -1.26 6.04
C ARG A 147 7.40 -2.28 5.65
N PRO A 148 6.29 -1.85 5.03
CA PRO A 148 5.22 -2.75 4.63
C PRO A 148 5.62 -3.59 3.42
N VAL A 149 5.10 -4.82 3.35
CA VAL A 149 5.29 -5.70 2.17
C VAL A 149 4.59 -5.14 0.95
N TYR A 150 3.37 -4.64 1.14
CA TYR A 150 2.53 -4.08 0.09
C TYR A 150 2.39 -2.56 0.28
N ASN A 151 2.02 -1.85 -0.76
CA ASN A 151 1.72 -0.42 -0.69
C ASN A 151 0.39 -0.19 0.06
N ALA A 152 0.38 -0.49 1.35
CA ALA A 152 -0.82 -0.48 2.18
C ALA A 152 -1.00 0.83 2.98
N LEU A 153 -0.01 1.72 2.95
CA LEU A 153 -0.03 2.98 3.71
C LEU A 153 -1.23 3.87 3.33
N PRO A 154 -1.60 4.08 2.05
CA PRO A 154 -2.76 4.90 1.69
C PRO A 154 -4.07 4.41 2.33
N LEU A 155 -4.21 3.09 2.54
CA LEU A 155 -5.39 2.49 3.16
C LEU A 155 -5.41 2.65 4.69
N ALA A 156 -4.27 2.95 5.30
CA ALA A 156 -4.14 3.14 6.74
C ALA A 156 -4.23 4.60 7.16
N VAL A 157 -3.87 5.54 6.28
CA VAL A 157 -3.84 7.00 6.54
C VAL A 157 -5.13 7.52 7.19
N PRO A 158 -6.35 7.24 6.69
CA PRO A 158 -7.57 7.77 7.31
C PRO A 158 -7.70 7.39 8.79
N HIS A 159 -7.30 6.18 9.16
CA HIS A 159 -7.32 5.74 10.56
C HIS A 159 -6.38 6.57 11.44
N PHE A 160 -5.18 6.92 10.95
CA PHE A 160 -4.24 7.72 11.73
C PHE A 160 -4.68 9.17 11.82
N THR A 161 -5.26 9.73 10.76
CA THR A 161 -5.85 11.07 10.79
C THR A 161 -6.97 11.18 11.83
N ASP A 162 -7.85 10.18 11.90
CA ASP A 162 -8.94 10.16 12.89
C ASP A 162 -8.43 9.90 14.31
N ARG A 163 -7.47 8.98 14.46
CA ARG A 163 -7.00 8.52 15.79
C ARG A 163 -6.07 9.50 16.47
N PHE A 164 -5.29 10.25 15.69
CA PHE A 164 -4.26 11.22 16.14
C PHE A 164 -4.53 12.60 15.54
N ALA A 165 -5.79 13.04 15.62
CA ALA A 165 -6.25 14.30 15.05
C ALA A 165 -5.70 15.54 15.75
N ASP A 166 -5.20 15.38 16.96
CA ASP A 166 -4.73 16.46 17.85
C ASP A 166 -3.22 16.71 17.81
N GLN A 167 -2.48 15.99 16.93
CA GLN A 167 -1.02 16.11 16.85
C GLN A 167 -0.52 15.96 15.41
N PRO A 168 0.50 16.76 15.01
CA PRO A 168 1.09 16.64 13.69
C PRO A 168 1.92 15.36 13.61
N TRP A 169 1.81 14.62 12.50
CA TRP A 169 2.55 13.38 12.34
C TRP A 169 3.02 13.14 10.90
N VAL A 170 4.08 12.32 10.79
CA VAL A 170 4.57 11.75 9.54
C VAL A 170 4.64 10.23 9.67
N ILE A 171 4.06 9.50 8.73
CA ILE A 171 4.30 8.07 8.53
C ILE A 171 5.03 7.91 7.21
N TYR A 172 6.20 7.25 7.22
CA TYR A 172 7.08 7.14 6.07
C TYR A 172 7.39 5.70 5.70
N ASP A 173 7.06 5.30 4.46
CA ASP A 173 7.40 3.99 3.91
C ASP A 173 8.84 3.99 3.38
N LEU A 174 9.73 3.36 4.14
CA LEU A 174 11.16 3.24 3.82
C LEU A 174 11.44 2.37 2.58
N CYS A 175 10.51 1.49 2.19
CA CYS A 175 10.66 0.65 1.01
C CYS A 175 10.38 1.44 -0.27
N ARG A 176 9.34 2.29 -0.24
CA ARG A 176 8.87 3.08 -1.39
C ARG A 176 9.37 4.51 -1.39
N ARG A 177 9.97 4.95 -0.27
CA ARG A 177 10.54 6.28 -0.09
C ARG A 177 9.54 7.41 -0.27
N TYR A 178 8.35 7.21 0.28
CA TYR A 178 7.31 8.22 0.39
C TYR A 178 6.55 8.07 1.70
N GLY A 179 5.79 9.06 2.07
CA GLY A 179 4.98 9.03 3.28
C GLY A 179 3.82 9.99 3.24
N TYR A 180 3.16 10.13 4.37
CA TYR A 180 2.10 11.11 4.55
C TYR A 180 2.41 11.97 5.77
N HIS A 181 2.28 13.28 5.59
CA HIS A 181 2.36 14.28 6.64
C HIS A 181 0.97 14.82 6.94
N TYR A 182 0.59 14.83 8.20
CA TYR A 182 -0.61 15.45 8.72
C TYR A 182 -0.24 16.68 9.54
N ASP A 183 -0.83 17.84 9.21
CA ASP A 183 -0.54 19.17 9.77
C ASP A 183 -1.65 19.67 10.70
N LEU A 184 -2.47 18.80 11.29
CA LEU A 184 -3.69 19.05 12.08
C LEU A 184 -4.93 19.40 11.23
N HIS A 185 -4.80 19.66 9.96
CA HIS A 185 -5.89 20.07 9.07
C HIS A 185 -5.99 19.20 7.83
N THR A 186 -4.84 18.93 7.22
CA THR A 186 -4.76 18.20 5.95
C THR A 186 -3.69 17.13 6.00
N THR A 187 -3.93 16.05 5.27
CA THR A 187 -2.92 15.01 5.04
C THR A 187 -2.38 15.15 3.62
N ARG A 188 -1.05 15.22 3.49
CA ARG A 188 -0.37 15.36 2.18
C ARG A 188 0.67 14.28 2.03
N GLU A 189 0.80 13.79 0.80
CA GLU A 189 1.90 12.91 0.46
C GLU A 189 3.22 13.69 0.45
N VAL A 190 4.28 13.08 0.98
CA VAL A 190 5.61 13.68 1.10
C VAL A 190 6.69 12.70 0.69
N THR A 191 7.76 13.24 0.12
CA THR A 191 9.01 12.53 -0.12
C THR A 191 10.14 13.27 0.59
N LEU A 192 11.06 12.53 1.20
CA LEU A 192 12.20 13.12 1.88
C LEU A 192 13.41 13.10 0.94
N ALA A 193 14.15 14.20 0.90
CA ALA A 193 15.41 14.28 0.15
C ALA A 193 16.46 13.30 0.71
N ASP A 194 16.50 13.16 2.04
CA ASP A 194 17.29 12.19 2.77
C ASP A 194 16.41 11.48 3.80
N ASP A 195 16.40 10.15 3.74
CA ASP A 195 15.68 9.27 4.67
C ASP A 195 16.63 8.49 5.60
N ALA A 196 17.93 8.81 5.59
CA ALA A 196 18.94 8.06 6.33
C ALA A 196 18.64 8.03 7.84
N ALA A 197 18.18 9.15 8.40
CA ALA A 197 17.83 9.26 9.81
C ALA A 197 16.61 8.38 10.19
N LEU A 198 15.77 7.97 9.23
CA LEU A 198 14.62 7.11 9.45
C LEU A 198 14.92 5.61 9.25
N ARG A 199 16.04 5.27 8.59
CA ARG A 199 16.39 3.87 8.24
C ARG A 199 16.88 3.06 9.43
N SER A 200 17.47 3.72 10.41
CA SER A 200 17.86 3.19 11.70
C SER A 200 16.85 3.65 12.77
N ARG A 201 17.15 3.37 14.02
CA ARG A 201 16.49 4.03 15.14
C ARG A 201 16.68 5.54 14.98
N LEU A 202 15.62 6.33 15.19
CA LEU A 202 15.72 7.78 15.18
C LEU A 202 16.86 8.22 16.12
N ASP A 203 17.72 9.12 15.63
CA ASP A 203 18.83 9.64 16.41
C ASP A 203 18.28 10.22 17.72
N PRO A 204 18.82 9.82 18.89
CA PRO A 204 18.39 10.39 20.17
C PRO A 204 18.41 11.92 20.22
N ASP A 205 19.34 12.55 19.49
CA ASP A 205 19.45 14.01 19.42
C ASP A 205 18.28 14.67 18.66
N LEU A 206 17.55 13.92 17.86
CA LEU A 206 16.36 14.39 17.16
C LEU A 206 15.08 14.21 18.01
N LEU A 207 15.14 13.43 19.08
CA LEU A 207 13.97 13.12 19.89
C LEU A 207 13.68 14.25 20.90
N ALA A 208 12.41 14.37 21.28
CA ALA A 208 12.01 15.22 22.38
C ALA A 208 12.65 14.72 23.69
N THR A 209 12.98 15.64 24.57
CA THR A 209 13.69 15.32 25.85
C THR A 209 12.91 14.37 26.76
N ASP A 210 11.58 14.33 26.62
CA ASP A 210 10.68 13.44 27.37
C ASP A 210 10.37 12.12 26.63
N GLU A 211 10.76 11.97 25.37
CA GLU A 211 10.42 10.80 24.54
C GLU A 211 10.99 9.50 25.12
N GLN A 212 12.23 9.50 25.58
CA GLN A 212 12.87 8.33 26.19
C GLN A 212 12.05 7.86 27.42
N ARG A 213 11.58 8.79 28.25
CA ARG A 213 10.77 8.47 29.42
C ARG A 213 9.44 7.81 29.02
N PHE A 214 8.80 8.29 27.94
CA PHE A 214 7.56 7.68 27.44
C PHE A 214 7.80 6.29 26.86
N GLN A 215 8.91 6.06 26.18
CA GLN A 215 9.30 4.74 25.69
C GLN A 215 9.54 3.76 26.84
N ASP A 216 10.20 4.19 27.92
CA ASP A 216 10.44 3.35 29.11
C ASP A 216 9.15 3.03 29.87
N LEU A 217 8.25 4.01 30.00
CA LEU A 217 6.92 3.78 30.55
C LEU A 217 6.12 2.76 29.72
N TRP A 218 6.19 2.87 28.39
CA TRP A 218 5.53 1.93 27.47
C TRP A 218 6.10 0.51 27.62
N ARG A 219 7.41 0.35 27.68
CA ARG A 219 8.07 -0.95 27.91
C ARG A 219 7.64 -1.55 29.25
N THR A 220 7.61 -0.75 30.30
CA THR A 220 7.19 -1.17 31.65
C THR A 220 5.74 -1.62 31.64
N TYR A 221 4.86 -0.83 31.00
CA TYR A 221 3.43 -1.19 30.85
C TYR A 221 3.27 -2.51 30.08
N PHE A 222 3.94 -2.66 28.94
CA PHE A 222 3.89 -3.88 28.13
C PHE A 222 4.32 -5.12 28.91
N ARG A 223 5.40 -5.01 29.72
CA ARG A 223 5.87 -6.09 30.59
C ARG A 223 4.86 -6.41 31.71
N SER A 224 4.29 -5.40 32.32
CA SER A 224 3.35 -5.59 33.44
C SER A 224 2.05 -6.29 33.03
N LEU A 225 1.63 -6.10 31.77
CA LEU A 225 0.46 -6.78 31.19
C LEU A 225 0.78 -8.19 30.69
N THR A 226 2.06 -8.57 30.60
CA THR A 226 2.46 -9.86 30.07
C THR A 226 2.25 -10.95 31.09
N ILE A 227 1.34 -11.88 30.80
CA ILE A 227 1.10 -13.09 31.63
C ILE A 227 2.14 -14.13 31.15
N ARG A 228 3.15 -14.40 31.99
CA ARG A 228 4.28 -15.29 31.67
C ARG A 228 3.85 -16.70 31.26
N GLU A 229 2.83 -17.25 31.91
CA GLU A 229 2.28 -18.58 31.64
C GLU A 229 1.58 -18.70 30.28
N ARG A 230 1.24 -17.57 29.67
CA ARG A 230 0.60 -17.49 28.35
C ARG A 230 1.55 -17.12 27.22
N LEU A 231 2.85 -16.99 27.52
CA LEU A 231 3.84 -16.66 26.49
C LEU A 231 3.88 -17.76 25.43
N ASN A 232 3.64 -17.38 24.18
CA ASN A 232 3.74 -18.25 23.02
C ASN A 232 4.50 -17.52 21.89
N PRO A 233 5.84 -17.66 21.84
CA PRO A 233 6.66 -16.95 20.83
C PRO A 233 6.31 -17.29 19.38
N ARG A 234 5.81 -18.51 19.13
CA ARG A 234 5.36 -18.91 17.79
C ARG A 234 4.10 -18.11 17.37
N LYS A 235 3.13 -18.05 18.27
CA LYS A 235 1.89 -17.28 18.04
C LYS A 235 2.18 -15.80 17.93
N GLN A 236 3.05 -15.26 18.78
CA GLN A 236 3.48 -13.86 18.72
C GLN A 236 4.06 -13.50 17.35
N ARG A 237 4.97 -14.32 16.80
CA ARG A 237 5.54 -14.07 15.45
C ARG A 237 4.51 -14.17 14.32
N GLN A 238 3.49 -14.99 14.49
CA GLN A 238 2.40 -15.12 13.53
C GLN A 238 1.51 -13.87 13.52
N ASP A 239 1.14 -13.37 14.71
CA ASP A 239 0.21 -12.26 14.87
C ASP A 239 0.93 -10.91 14.69
N MET A 240 2.17 -10.79 15.21
CA MET A 240 3.05 -9.64 15.13
C MET A 240 4.33 -10.03 14.33
N PRO A 241 4.31 -9.90 13.00
CA PRO A 241 5.45 -10.31 12.17
C PRO A 241 6.74 -9.60 12.53
N VAL A 242 7.86 -10.33 12.53
CA VAL A 242 9.19 -9.85 12.96
C VAL A 242 9.65 -8.58 12.23
N ARG A 243 9.20 -8.35 10.98
CA ARG A 243 9.54 -7.13 10.22
C ARG A 243 9.07 -5.82 10.87
N PHE A 244 8.07 -5.87 11.78
CA PHE A 244 7.62 -4.70 12.54
C PHE A 244 8.48 -4.43 13.78
N TRP A 245 9.16 -5.47 14.33
CA TRP A 245 9.88 -5.38 15.59
C TRP A 245 10.94 -4.28 15.67
N PRO A 246 11.70 -3.96 14.60
CA PRO A 246 12.67 -2.86 14.65
C PRO A 246 12.05 -1.49 14.96
N HIS A 247 10.75 -1.34 14.70
CA HIS A 247 10.02 -0.08 14.91
C HIS A 247 9.05 -0.14 16.11
N LEU A 248 9.05 -1.25 16.85
CA LEU A 248 8.22 -1.43 18.04
C LEU A 248 9.08 -1.20 19.29
N THR A 249 8.79 -0.15 20.04
CA THR A 249 9.50 0.21 21.28
C THR A 249 9.59 -0.96 22.26
N GLU A 250 8.50 -1.72 22.40
CA GLU A 250 8.37 -2.88 23.30
C GLU A 250 9.19 -4.11 22.85
N MET A 251 9.64 -4.14 21.61
CA MET A 251 10.39 -5.26 21.03
C MET A 251 11.88 -4.96 20.84
N GLN A 252 12.30 -3.73 21.09
CA GLN A 252 13.71 -3.35 21.02
C GLN A 252 14.46 -3.81 22.28
N PRO A 253 15.73 -4.28 22.16
CA PRO A 253 16.57 -4.53 23.30
C PRO A 253 16.72 -3.25 24.12
N GLU A 254 16.82 -3.40 25.45
CA GLU A 254 17.22 -2.30 26.31
C GLU A 254 18.68 -1.98 26.01
N ASP A 255 18.98 -0.71 25.82
CA ASP A 255 20.36 -0.24 25.86
C ASP A 255 20.83 -0.44 27.33
N LEU A 256 21.72 -1.44 27.56
CA LEU A 256 22.37 -1.71 28.82
C LEU A 256 23.42 -0.63 29.11
#